data_8cf7a3e8fa9aa4e9449a37547d8a8db0
#
_entry.id   8cf7a3e8fa9aa4e9449a37547d8a8db0
#
_cell.length_a   1.000
_cell.length_b   1.000
_cell.length_c   1.000
_cell.angle_alpha   90.00
_cell.angle_beta   90.00
_cell.angle_gamma   90.00
#
_symmetry.space_group_name_H-M   'P 1'
#
loop_
_entity.id
_entity.type
_entity.pdbx_description
1 polymer ?
#
loop_
_entity_poly.entity_id
_entity_poly.type
_entity_poly.pdbx_seq_one_letter_code
_entity_poly.pdbx_strand_id
1 'polypeptide(L)'
;MRYLFLFVIILTLASTGKSLAQMSVEDPLAGKPPFRRLFLDAMVTEESQGLTRVFHAAEKYPGNPVVHNDKPWEGWGPYQYGTVLRDDGKLKMWYSCIGGDSGFTCYAESSDGINWQKPSLGIVDFKGSTANNIIGDIGLASVMKLSDGKWAMYSWGGDKGPNVAFSDDGLHWRFDEGKTKLFQSSDVVNFFYDPYRKRYVSTYKIANRRHRATGIAVSEDGLNWTKPVEGPVFGADDLDPDASQVYGMPVFPYQGMYVGLPWIYHARWMKYGAYDSPKKMYEAQEGSPCTVDVQLTWSWNLIQWNRTPERKPFIALGKKPAWDWGMIYTARAPVLVGDKLFFYYGGFDRVHDEYAGVQGAIGIAILRLDGFCSMSAGDKEGWLISRREVFGTPRVTINAKCAPGGYVLAELLSRDDKVLTGFSRAECIPFKGDSVRGVIRWKTEEFSSAQSEADKKIRFILKNADLYSYLPSDIDQSKDAGTIWMDK
;
A
#
# COMPACT_ATOMS: atom_id res chain seq x y z
N MET A 1 44.10 -37.81 -48.54
CA MET A 1 43.44 -36.59 -48.07
C MET A 1 41.95 -36.93 -47.89
N ARG A 2 41.54 -37.17 -46.62
CA ARG A 2 40.13 -37.38 -46.26
C ARG A 2 39.83 -36.32 -45.21
N TYR A 3 38.93 -35.39 -45.54
CA TYR A 3 38.43 -34.38 -44.60
C TYR A 3 37.29 -35.01 -43.79
N LEU A 4 37.45 -35.04 -42.45
CA LEU A 4 36.46 -35.45 -41.51
C LEU A 4 35.68 -34.19 -41.10
N PHE A 5 34.38 -34.11 -41.49
CA PHE A 5 33.48 -33.07 -40.98
C PHE A 5 32.93 -33.48 -39.64
N LEU A 6 33.31 -32.73 -38.62
CA LEU A 6 32.76 -32.83 -37.24
C LEU A 6 31.47 -32.03 -37.18
N PHE A 7 30.31 -32.71 -37.11
CA PHE A 7 29.04 -32.06 -36.78
C PHE A 7 28.98 -31.82 -35.28
N VAL A 8 29.06 -30.55 -34.87
CA VAL A 8 28.75 -30.14 -33.49
C VAL A 8 27.25 -29.94 -33.44
N ILE A 9 26.54 -30.86 -32.77
CA ILE A 9 25.13 -30.71 -32.41
C ILE A 9 25.09 -29.78 -31.20
N ILE A 10 24.70 -28.54 -31.43
CA ILE A 10 24.35 -27.63 -30.34
C ILE A 10 22.92 -27.99 -29.87
N LEU A 11 22.83 -28.71 -28.76
CA LEU A 11 21.56 -28.87 -28.06
C LEU A 11 21.24 -27.52 -27.41
N THR A 12 20.35 -26.75 -28.02
CA THR A 12 19.69 -25.65 -27.37
C THR A 12 18.67 -26.18 -26.36
N LEU A 13 19.06 -26.25 -25.10
CA LEU A 13 18.13 -26.37 -24.00
C LEU A 13 17.25 -25.10 -24.02
N ALA A 14 16.06 -25.24 -24.58
CA ALA A 14 15.03 -24.22 -24.41
C ALA A 14 14.58 -24.25 -22.93
N SER A 15 15.24 -23.44 -22.10
CA SER A 15 14.71 -23.13 -20.79
C SER A 15 13.43 -22.32 -21.00
N THR A 16 12.28 -22.90 -20.63
CA THR A 16 10.99 -22.22 -20.55
C THR A 16 10.94 -21.26 -19.36
N GLY A 17 12.02 -20.54 -19.13
CA GLY A 17 12.01 -19.36 -18.28
C GLY A 17 11.28 -18.25 -19.03
N LYS A 18 10.03 -17.95 -18.66
CA LYS A 18 9.40 -16.71 -19.10
C LYS A 18 10.31 -15.57 -18.68
N SER A 19 10.94 -14.92 -19.64
CA SER A 19 11.80 -13.78 -19.45
C SER A 19 11.06 -12.72 -18.60
N LEU A 20 11.76 -12.08 -17.67
CA LEU A 20 11.27 -10.90 -16.93
C LEU A 20 10.70 -9.80 -17.87
N ALA A 21 11.15 -9.75 -19.10
CA ALA A 21 10.60 -8.87 -20.16
C ALA A 21 9.15 -9.21 -20.56
N GLN A 22 8.64 -10.39 -20.21
CA GLN A 22 7.26 -10.82 -20.48
C GLN A 22 6.29 -10.53 -19.31
N MET A 23 6.74 -9.96 -18.20
CA MET A 23 5.86 -9.18 -17.34
C MET A 23 5.68 -7.78 -17.97
N SER A 24 5.21 -7.75 -19.23
CA SER A 24 4.75 -6.52 -19.87
C SER A 24 3.80 -5.84 -18.87
N VAL A 25 3.95 -4.55 -18.71
CA VAL A 25 2.92 -3.70 -18.16
C VAL A 25 1.72 -3.94 -19.07
N GLU A 26 0.89 -4.95 -18.76
CA GLU A 26 -0.42 -5.08 -19.39
C GLU A 26 -1.05 -3.73 -19.22
N ASP A 27 -1.67 -3.21 -20.25
CA ASP A 27 -2.38 -1.94 -20.17
C ASP A 27 -3.23 -1.96 -18.88
N PRO A 28 -2.89 -1.15 -17.85
CA PRO A 28 -3.57 -1.22 -16.55
C PRO A 28 -5.06 -0.89 -16.66
N LEU A 29 -5.49 -0.42 -17.83
CA LEU A 29 -6.85 0.00 -18.13
C LEU A 29 -7.64 -1.05 -18.92
N ALA A 30 -6.96 -2.01 -19.55
CA ALA A 30 -7.61 -3.00 -20.43
C ALA A 30 -8.30 -4.12 -19.66
N GLY A 31 -9.61 -4.29 -19.88
CA GLY A 31 -10.40 -5.46 -19.48
C GLY A 31 -10.53 -5.70 -17.97
N LYS A 32 -10.34 -4.67 -17.13
CA LYS A 32 -10.37 -4.76 -15.66
C LYS A 32 -11.61 -4.10 -15.08
N PRO A 33 -11.97 -4.42 -13.81
CA PRO A 33 -13.02 -3.71 -13.10
C PRO A 33 -12.83 -2.20 -13.21
N PRO A 34 -13.89 -1.39 -13.10
CA PRO A 34 -13.79 0.05 -13.24
C PRO A 34 -12.99 0.67 -12.09
N PHE A 35 -11.67 0.70 -12.24
CA PHE A 35 -10.77 1.36 -11.31
C PHE A 35 -10.74 2.86 -11.54
N ARG A 36 -10.65 3.63 -10.46
CA ARG A 36 -10.36 5.05 -10.55
C ARG A 36 -8.94 5.27 -11.05
N ARG A 37 -8.79 6.29 -11.87
CA ARG A 37 -7.50 6.72 -12.43
C ARG A 37 -6.85 7.68 -11.45
N LEU A 38 -5.75 7.25 -10.81
CA LEU A 38 -4.97 8.03 -9.87
C LEU A 38 -3.81 8.73 -10.57
N PHE A 39 -3.46 9.93 -10.16
CA PHE A 39 -2.39 10.74 -10.77
C PHE A 39 -1.01 10.51 -10.14
N LEU A 40 -0.75 9.36 -9.55
CA LEU A 40 0.53 9.03 -8.92
C LEU A 40 1.72 9.10 -9.91
N ASP A 41 1.47 8.76 -11.17
CA ASP A 41 2.45 8.87 -12.26
C ASP A 41 1.79 9.34 -13.57
N ALA A 42 2.50 9.22 -14.68
CA ALA A 42 2.01 9.62 -16.01
C ALA A 42 1.19 8.53 -16.73
N MET A 43 0.94 7.38 -16.10
CA MET A 43 0.30 6.25 -16.80
C MET A 43 -1.15 6.51 -17.19
N VAL A 44 -1.84 7.42 -16.49
CA VAL A 44 -3.25 7.76 -16.74
C VAL A 44 -3.42 9.08 -17.50
N THR A 45 -2.34 9.80 -17.76
CA THR A 45 -2.33 11.12 -18.40
C THR A 45 -1.52 11.07 -19.68
N GLU A 46 -2.06 11.58 -20.78
CA GLU A 46 -1.33 11.71 -22.05
C GLU A 46 -0.59 13.04 -22.10
N GLU A 47 -1.24 14.14 -21.74
CA GLU A 47 -0.69 15.49 -21.76
C GLU A 47 -1.26 16.33 -20.63
N SER A 48 -0.49 17.32 -20.17
CA SER A 48 -0.98 18.32 -19.19
C SER A 48 -0.23 19.63 -19.32
N GLN A 49 -0.93 20.74 -19.06
CA GLN A 49 -0.36 22.09 -19.08
C GLN A 49 -0.94 22.96 -17.97
N GLY A 50 -0.11 23.74 -17.30
CA GLY A 50 -0.54 24.65 -16.24
C GLY A 50 -1.02 23.99 -14.95
N LEU A 51 -0.74 22.68 -14.78
CA LEU A 51 -1.04 21.91 -13.57
C LEU A 51 0.24 21.47 -12.87
N THR A 52 0.17 21.41 -11.56
CA THR A 52 1.23 20.83 -10.71
C THR A 52 0.75 19.51 -10.12
N ARG A 53 1.60 18.48 -10.19
CA ARG A 53 1.37 17.22 -9.47
C ARG A 53 1.79 17.41 -8.01
N VAL A 54 0.85 17.23 -7.10
CA VAL A 54 1.06 17.42 -5.65
C VAL A 54 0.85 16.08 -4.94
N PHE A 55 1.88 15.60 -4.26
CA PHE A 55 1.78 14.42 -3.39
C PHE A 55 1.34 14.86 -1.98
N HIS A 56 0.41 14.11 -1.40
CA HIS A 56 -0.17 14.43 -0.10
C HIS A 56 0.28 13.42 0.95
N ALA A 57 0.62 13.93 2.13
CA ALA A 57 0.85 13.11 3.31
C ALA A 57 -0.48 12.76 3.98
N ALA A 58 -0.52 11.63 4.69
CA ALA A 58 -1.63 11.32 5.57
C ALA A 58 -1.51 12.14 6.86
N GLU A 59 -2.61 12.76 7.27
CA GLU A 59 -2.66 13.62 8.45
C GLU A 59 -2.92 12.79 9.71
N LYS A 60 -2.12 12.97 10.75
CA LYS A 60 -2.33 12.29 12.03
C LYS A 60 -3.64 12.73 12.67
N TYR A 61 -4.40 11.75 13.17
CA TYR A 61 -5.63 12.03 13.93
C TYR A 61 -5.30 12.81 15.21
N PRO A 62 -5.98 13.94 15.48
CA PRO A 62 -5.65 14.77 16.64
C PRO A 62 -5.86 14.07 18.00
N GLY A 63 -6.72 13.04 18.04
CA GLY A 63 -6.97 12.24 19.22
C GLY A 63 -6.04 11.03 19.41
N ASN A 64 -4.94 10.94 18.66
CA ASN A 64 -3.96 9.87 18.82
C ASN A 64 -3.25 9.91 20.19
N PRO A 65 -2.84 8.74 20.72
CA PRO A 65 -3.05 7.39 20.21
C PRO A 65 -4.47 6.86 20.45
N VAL A 66 -4.92 5.91 19.59
CA VAL A 66 -6.26 5.28 19.72
C VAL A 66 -6.23 3.91 20.41
N VAL A 67 -5.06 3.27 20.49
CA VAL A 67 -4.84 2.08 21.34
C VAL A 67 -3.65 2.37 22.24
N HIS A 68 -3.92 2.45 23.53
CA HIS A 68 -2.94 2.79 24.56
C HIS A 68 -2.29 1.53 25.15
N ASN A 69 -1.09 1.68 25.72
CA ASN A 69 -0.47 0.68 26.58
C ASN A 69 -1.13 0.72 27.96
N ASP A 70 -2.20 -0.04 28.14
CA ASP A 70 -3.01 -0.03 29.36
C ASP A 70 -3.23 -1.44 29.96
N LYS A 71 -2.53 -2.45 29.44
CA LYS A 71 -2.61 -3.84 29.92
C LYS A 71 -1.23 -4.38 30.29
N PRO A 72 -1.13 -5.19 31.36
CA PRO A 72 0.16 -5.68 31.87
C PRO A 72 0.88 -6.65 30.91
N TRP A 73 0.19 -7.21 29.92
CA TRP A 73 0.77 -8.10 28.90
C TRP A 73 1.24 -7.36 27.64
N GLU A 74 1.10 -6.04 27.57
CA GLU A 74 1.47 -5.27 26.36
C GLU A 74 2.95 -4.85 26.34
N GLY A 75 3.70 -5.09 27.42
CA GLY A 75 5.14 -4.88 27.46
C GLY A 75 5.54 -3.42 27.22
N TRP A 76 6.30 -3.17 26.17
CA TRP A 76 6.66 -1.80 25.74
C TRP A 76 5.49 -1.03 25.14
N GLY A 77 4.40 -1.71 24.85
CA GLY A 77 3.16 -1.17 24.32
C GLY A 77 2.68 -1.89 23.06
N PRO A 78 1.40 -1.68 22.70
CA PRO A 78 0.86 -2.18 21.46
C PRO A 78 1.52 -1.47 20.27
N TYR A 79 1.81 -2.21 19.21
CA TYR A 79 2.31 -1.63 17.97
C TYR A 79 1.83 -2.39 16.74
N GLN A 80 1.85 -1.72 15.59
CA GLN A 80 1.41 -2.29 14.34
C GLN A 80 2.59 -2.82 13.52
N TYR A 81 2.60 -4.12 13.36
CA TYR A 81 3.15 -4.90 12.27
C TYR A 81 2.07 -5.82 11.70
N GLY A 82 0.86 -5.71 12.25
CA GLY A 82 -0.24 -6.62 12.03
C GLY A 82 -1.24 -6.12 11.00
N THR A 83 -2.48 -6.48 11.25
CA THR A 83 -3.58 -6.27 10.32
C THR A 83 -4.73 -5.54 10.99
N VAL A 84 -5.30 -4.58 10.30
CA VAL A 84 -6.64 -4.05 10.58
C VAL A 84 -7.49 -4.28 9.33
N LEU A 85 -8.67 -4.86 9.53
CA LEU A 85 -9.63 -5.08 8.43
C LEU A 85 -11.07 -5.00 8.93
N ARG A 86 -12.01 -4.86 8.00
CA ARG A 86 -13.45 -4.87 8.30
C ARG A 86 -13.99 -6.28 8.09
N ASP A 87 -14.72 -6.79 9.08
CA ASP A 87 -15.45 -8.05 8.99
C ASP A 87 -16.71 -7.97 9.86
N ASP A 88 -17.84 -8.46 9.36
CA ASP A 88 -19.14 -8.44 10.03
C ASP A 88 -19.55 -7.07 10.59
N GLY A 89 -19.28 -6.01 9.81
CA GLY A 89 -19.64 -4.62 10.18
C GLY A 89 -18.69 -3.97 11.20
N LYS A 90 -17.75 -4.70 11.79
CA LYS A 90 -16.75 -4.20 12.72
C LYS A 90 -15.36 -4.12 12.08
N LEU A 91 -14.52 -3.28 12.63
CA LEU A 91 -13.08 -3.31 12.39
C LEU A 91 -12.44 -4.23 13.43
N LYS A 92 -11.60 -5.13 12.94
CA LYS A 92 -10.84 -6.10 13.72
C LYS A 92 -9.36 -5.79 13.58
N MET A 93 -8.62 -5.81 14.67
CA MET A 93 -7.20 -5.52 14.73
C MET A 93 -6.45 -6.66 15.39
N TRP A 94 -5.45 -7.17 14.70
CA TRP A 94 -4.41 -8.05 15.25
C TRP A 94 -3.14 -7.22 15.36
N TYR A 95 -2.62 -7.05 16.58
CA TYR A 95 -1.48 -6.19 16.85
C TYR A 95 -0.46 -6.90 17.73
N SER A 96 0.76 -6.45 17.68
CA SER A 96 1.86 -7.05 18.41
C SER A 96 2.12 -6.32 19.73
N CYS A 97 2.55 -7.07 20.73
CA CYS A 97 3.03 -6.60 22.03
C CYS A 97 4.37 -7.26 22.32
N ILE A 98 5.43 -6.50 22.55
CA ILE A 98 6.76 -7.02 22.87
C ILE A 98 7.41 -6.28 24.03
N GLY A 99 8.47 -6.88 24.56
CA GLY A 99 9.28 -6.33 25.64
C GLY A 99 8.86 -6.79 27.04
N GLY A 100 9.79 -6.82 27.98
CA GLY A 100 9.58 -7.44 29.27
C GLY A 100 9.25 -8.92 29.15
N ASP A 101 8.14 -9.34 29.76
CA ASP A 101 7.62 -10.72 29.66
C ASP A 101 6.69 -10.92 28.45
N SER A 102 6.61 -9.97 27.53
CA SER A 102 5.65 -9.97 26.42
C SER A 102 6.33 -10.33 25.09
N GLY A 103 5.61 -11.10 24.26
CA GLY A 103 5.96 -11.48 22.90
C GLY A 103 4.69 -11.89 22.16
N PHE A 104 3.55 -11.26 22.48
CA PHE A 104 2.23 -11.74 22.11
C PHE A 104 1.67 -11.02 20.90
N THR A 105 0.80 -11.73 20.18
CA THR A 105 -0.19 -11.11 19.30
C THR A 105 -1.50 -10.99 20.08
N CYS A 106 -2.06 -9.77 20.06
CA CYS A 106 -3.28 -9.41 20.74
C CYS A 106 -4.36 -9.02 19.74
N TYR A 107 -5.61 -9.01 20.21
CA TYR A 107 -6.78 -8.68 19.40
C TYR A 107 -7.55 -7.51 19.99
N ALA A 108 -8.07 -6.66 19.11
CA ALA A 108 -9.02 -5.62 19.45
C ALA A 108 -10.09 -5.43 18.37
N GLU A 109 -11.24 -4.88 18.72
CA GLU A 109 -12.32 -4.57 17.79
C GLU A 109 -12.88 -3.17 17.98
N SER A 110 -13.43 -2.59 16.90
CA SER A 110 -14.03 -1.26 16.90
C SER A 110 -15.19 -1.17 15.89
N SER A 111 -16.21 -0.39 16.21
CA SER A 111 -17.30 -0.07 15.28
C SER A 111 -17.02 1.17 14.42
N ASP A 112 -16.16 2.08 14.90
CA ASP A 112 -15.90 3.37 14.28
C ASP A 112 -14.43 3.57 13.83
N GLY A 113 -13.54 2.65 14.23
CA GLY A 113 -12.11 2.71 13.92
C GLY A 113 -11.30 3.66 14.83
N ILE A 114 -11.93 4.29 15.79
CA ILE A 114 -11.30 5.22 16.75
C ILE A 114 -11.33 4.65 18.16
N ASN A 115 -12.51 4.16 18.57
CA ASN A 115 -12.72 3.60 19.90
C ASN A 115 -12.55 2.08 19.86
N TRP A 116 -11.41 1.60 20.38
CA TRP A 116 -11.05 0.20 20.36
C TRP A 116 -11.33 -0.51 21.68
N GLN A 117 -11.93 -1.68 21.59
CA GLN A 117 -12.16 -2.57 22.73
C GLN A 117 -11.20 -3.75 22.69
N LYS A 118 -10.65 -4.11 23.84
CA LYS A 118 -9.77 -5.27 24.07
C LYS A 118 -10.58 -6.33 24.84
N PRO A 119 -11.28 -7.25 24.14
CA PRO A 119 -12.18 -8.21 24.80
C PRO A 119 -11.39 -9.24 25.60
N SER A 120 -11.99 -9.77 26.67
CA SER A 120 -11.46 -10.95 27.34
C SER A 120 -11.80 -12.20 26.51
N LEU A 121 -10.79 -12.85 25.94
CA LEU A 121 -10.96 -13.95 24.99
C LEU A 121 -10.94 -15.34 25.66
N GLY A 122 -10.29 -15.49 26.81
CA GLY A 122 -10.19 -16.77 27.51
C GLY A 122 -9.22 -17.76 26.85
N ILE A 123 -8.35 -17.34 25.93
CA ILE A 123 -7.53 -18.24 25.09
C ILE A 123 -6.18 -18.54 25.72
N VAL A 124 -5.45 -17.51 26.20
CA VAL A 124 -4.08 -17.64 26.68
C VAL A 124 -4.00 -17.31 28.15
N ASP A 125 -3.35 -18.19 28.94
CA ASP A 125 -3.03 -17.86 30.33
C ASP A 125 -1.87 -16.86 30.40
N PHE A 126 -2.10 -15.76 31.08
CA PHE A 126 -1.08 -14.78 31.42
C PHE A 126 -1.04 -14.62 32.95
N LYS A 127 0.00 -15.14 33.58
CA LYS A 127 0.25 -15.08 35.02
C LYS A 127 -0.94 -15.55 35.88
N GLY A 128 -1.56 -16.66 35.46
CA GLY A 128 -2.68 -17.31 36.15
C GLY A 128 -4.06 -16.77 35.81
N SER A 129 -4.20 -15.99 34.74
CA SER A 129 -5.50 -15.48 34.27
C SER A 129 -5.63 -15.53 32.76
N THR A 130 -6.78 -15.99 32.29
CA THR A 130 -7.17 -15.92 30.86
C THR A 130 -8.03 -14.69 30.53
N ALA A 131 -8.25 -13.81 31.50
CA ALA A 131 -9.02 -12.56 31.31
C ALA A 131 -8.22 -11.49 30.55
N ASN A 132 -7.82 -11.82 29.33
CA ASN A 132 -7.00 -10.99 28.45
C ASN A 132 -7.42 -11.11 26.99
N ASN A 133 -6.85 -10.30 26.11
CA ASN A 133 -7.09 -10.29 24.66
C ASN A 133 -5.92 -10.89 23.85
N ILE A 134 -5.11 -11.74 24.47
CA ILE A 134 -3.99 -12.43 23.82
C ILE A 134 -4.54 -13.59 22.99
N ILE A 135 -4.07 -13.73 21.75
CA ILE A 135 -4.42 -14.86 20.86
C ILE A 135 -3.27 -15.84 20.69
N GLY A 136 -2.06 -15.52 21.12
CA GLY A 136 -0.90 -16.39 21.08
C GLY A 136 0.43 -15.64 21.00
N ASP A 137 1.51 -16.39 21.05
CA ASP A 137 2.88 -15.95 20.74
C ASP A 137 3.15 -16.18 19.24
N ILE A 138 2.69 -15.28 18.40
CA ILE A 138 2.67 -15.50 16.93
C ILE A 138 3.55 -14.50 16.18
N GLY A 139 4.01 -13.44 16.74
CA GLY A 139 4.90 -12.43 16.13
C GLY A 139 4.48 -11.91 14.74
N LEU A 140 4.53 -10.62 14.53
CA LEU A 140 4.44 -9.90 13.23
C LEU A 140 3.43 -10.49 12.21
N ALA A 141 2.13 -10.49 12.52
CA ALA A 141 1.12 -11.25 11.79
C ALA A 141 0.39 -10.46 10.69
N SER A 142 0.40 -10.99 9.47
CA SER A 142 -0.50 -10.58 8.39
C SER A 142 -1.72 -11.51 8.34
N VAL A 143 -2.87 -11.00 8.73
CA VAL A 143 -4.13 -11.77 8.77
C VAL A 143 -4.96 -11.46 7.52
N MET A 144 -5.60 -12.47 6.94
CA MET A 144 -6.53 -12.31 5.84
C MET A 144 -7.66 -13.34 5.90
N LYS A 145 -8.85 -12.94 5.46
CA LYS A 145 -9.98 -13.84 5.29
C LYS A 145 -9.88 -14.53 3.95
N LEU A 146 -10.07 -15.83 3.91
CA LEU A 146 -10.02 -16.64 2.71
C LEU A 146 -11.41 -16.71 2.04
N SER A 147 -11.44 -17.11 0.79
CA SER A 147 -12.68 -17.21 0.00
C SER A 147 -13.68 -18.25 0.53
N ASP A 148 -13.20 -19.25 1.29
CA ASP A 148 -14.04 -20.26 1.95
C ASP A 148 -14.56 -19.81 3.33
N GLY A 149 -14.29 -18.55 3.70
CA GLY A 149 -14.70 -17.94 4.98
C GLY A 149 -13.75 -18.19 6.14
N LYS A 150 -12.74 -19.04 5.99
CA LYS A 150 -11.69 -19.27 6.98
C LYS A 150 -10.70 -18.11 7.00
N TRP A 151 -9.78 -18.16 7.94
CA TRP A 151 -8.74 -17.17 8.14
C TRP A 151 -7.37 -17.78 7.97
N ALA A 152 -6.46 -17.03 7.36
CA ALA A 152 -5.04 -17.34 7.33
C ALA A 152 -4.26 -16.22 8.01
N MET A 153 -3.26 -16.61 8.80
CA MET A 153 -2.31 -15.72 9.43
C MET A 153 -0.91 -16.12 9.01
N TYR A 154 -0.23 -15.22 8.34
CA TYR A 154 1.18 -15.37 7.99
C TYR A 154 2.02 -14.58 8.97
N SER A 155 3.03 -15.21 9.53
CA SER A 155 3.88 -14.62 10.56
C SER A 155 5.33 -15.02 10.37
N TRP A 156 6.24 -14.39 11.11
CA TRP A 156 7.64 -14.77 11.11
C TRP A 156 7.92 -15.75 12.23
N GLY A 157 8.38 -16.95 11.87
CA GLY A 157 8.63 -18.06 12.78
C GLY A 157 10.08 -18.17 13.26
N GLY A 158 10.80 -17.08 13.43
CA GLY A 158 12.19 -17.05 13.85
C GLY A 158 13.14 -17.52 12.73
N ASP A 159 14.20 -18.23 13.08
CA ASP A 159 15.23 -18.70 12.15
C ASP A 159 14.71 -19.62 11.05
N LYS A 160 13.52 -20.16 11.23
CA LYS A 160 12.83 -20.99 10.23
C LYS A 160 12.25 -20.18 9.08
N GLY A 161 12.10 -18.86 9.22
CA GLY A 161 11.45 -17.98 8.24
C GLY A 161 9.94 -17.88 8.44
N PRO A 162 9.19 -17.36 7.46
CA PRO A 162 7.74 -17.22 7.58
C PRO A 162 7.03 -18.54 7.68
N ASN A 163 5.94 -18.56 8.45
CA ASN A 163 5.02 -19.67 8.62
C ASN A 163 3.56 -19.24 8.37
N VAL A 164 2.64 -20.17 8.42
CA VAL A 164 1.20 -19.92 8.28
C VAL A 164 0.41 -20.67 9.36
N ALA A 165 -0.61 -20.02 9.87
CA ALA A 165 -1.63 -20.60 10.73
C ALA A 165 -3.02 -20.38 10.13
N PHE A 166 -3.95 -21.28 10.41
CA PHE A 166 -5.34 -21.19 9.97
C PHE A 166 -6.28 -21.13 11.18
N SER A 167 -7.43 -20.47 10.96
CA SER A 167 -8.47 -20.31 11.96
C SER A 167 -9.85 -20.32 11.31
N ASP A 168 -10.86 -20.78 12.04
CA ASP A 168 -12.26 -20.72 11.61
C ASP A 168 -12.93 -19.40 12.07
N ASP A 169 -12.40 -18.73 13.10
CA ASP A 169 -12.99 -17.55 13.71
C ASP A 169 -12.08 -16.30 13.76
N GLY A 170 -10.81 -16.46 13.37
CA GLY A 170 -9.80 -15.39 13.43
C GLY A 170 -9.20 -15.17 14.82
N LEU A 171 -9.53 -16.01 15.80
CA LEU A 171 -9.06 -15.92 17.19
C LEU A 171 -8.29 -17.17 17.65
N HIS A 172 -8.79 -18.37 17.30
CA HIS A 172 -8.16 -19.64 17.63
C HIS A 172 -7.34 -20.12 16.44
N TRP A 173 -6.01 -20.12 16.58
CA TRP A 173 -5.08 -20.35 15.49
C TRP A 173 -4.38 -21.70 15.61
N ARG A 174 -4.26 -22.41 14.47
CA ARG A 174 -3.52 -23.67 14.36
C ARG A 174 -2.45 -23.51 13.29
N PHE A 175 -1.20 -23.67 13.68
CA PHE A 175 -0.09 -23.66 12.74
C PHE A 175 -0.11 -24.94 11.87
N ASP A 176 0.23 -24.78 10.60
CA ASP A 176 0.46 -25.91 9.70
C ASP A 176 1.83 -26.52 10.03
N GLU A 177 1.82 -27.66 10.74
CA GLU A 177 3.04 -28.37 11.15
C GLU A 177 3.88 -28.84 9.95
N GLY A 178 3.25 -29.10 8.80
CA GLY A 178 3.92 -29.45 7.55
C GLY A 178 4.57 -28.27 6.84
N LYS A 179 4.25 -27.04 7.21
CA LYS A 179 4.71 -25.79 6.59
C LYS A 179 5.31 -24.82 7.60
N THR A 180 6.26 -25.31 8.40
CA THR A 180 6.96 -24.51 9.41
C THR A 180 7.88 -23.44 8.83
N LYS A 181 8.13 -23.49 7.50
CA LYS A 181 8.93 -22.50 6.78
C LYS A 181 8.44 -22.39 5.34
N LEU A 182 7.86 -21.27 4.99
CA LEU A 182 7.38 -21.03 3.63
C LEU A 182 8.52 -20.68 2.65
N PHE A 183 9.45 -19.83 3.07
CA PHE A 183 10.65 -19.46 2.31
C PHE A 183 11.69 -18.81 3.21
N GLN A 184 12.90 -18.63 2.70
CA GLN A 184 13.97 -17.93 3.45
C GLN A 184 13.77 -16.42 3.43
N SER A 185 13.69 -15.79 4.61
CA SER A 185 13.63 -14.34 4.79
C SER A 185 14.34 -13.90 6.07
N SER A 186 14.41 -12.59 6.29
CA SER A 186 14.69 -11.98 7.59
C SER A 186 13.37 -11.75 8.36
N ASP A 187 13.44 -11.11 9.51
CA ASP A 187 12.39 -10.97 10.52
C ASP A 187 11.19 -10.06 10.15
N VAL A 188 11.27 -9.25 9.11
CA VAL A 188 10.13 -8.43 8.67
C VAL A 188 9.54 -9.00 7.39
N VAL A 189 8.27 -9.42 7.50
CA VAL A 189 7.49 -10.01 6.40
C VAL A 189 6.09 -9.40 6.39
N ASN A 190 5.57 -9.14 5.21
CA ASN A 190 4.20 -8.67 5.00
C ASN A 190 3.56 -9.51 3.92
N PHE A 191 2.30 -9.90 4.12
CA PHE A 191 1.58 -10.75 3.17
C PHE A 191 0.26 -10.11 2.78
N PHE A 192 -0.14 -10.30 1.52
CA PHE A 192 -1.45 -9.91 1.03
C PHE A 192 -1.90 -10.82 -0.10
N TYR A 193 -3.21 -10.86 -0.36
CA TYR A 193 -3.75 -11.48 -1.57
C TYR A 193 -3.80 -10.45 -2.69
N ASP A 194 -3.27 -10.80 -3.86
CA ASP A 194 -3.31 -10.01 -5.09
C ASP A 194 -4.57 -10.39 -5.89
N PRO A 195 -5.64 -9.58 -5.85
CA PRO A 195 -6.87 -9.90 -6.55
C PRO A 195 -6.75 -9.74 -8.06
N TYR A 196 -5.75 -9.00 -8.53
CA TYR A 196 -5.54 -8.76 -9.97
C TYR A 196 -4.94 -9.97 -10.67
N ARG A 197 -4.05 -10.69 -9.97
CA ARG A 197 -3.37 -11.90 -10.46
C ARG A 197 -3.80 -13.16 -9.75
N LYS A 198 -4.76 -13.06 -8.82
CA LYS A 198 -5.34 -14.17 -8.05
C LYS A 198 -4.29 -15.05 -7.37
N ARG A 199 -3.35 -14.43 -6.66
CA ARG A 199 -2.25 -15.09 -5.96
C ARG A 199 -1.91 -14.41 -4.65
N TYR A 200 -1.19 -15.10 -3.80
CA TYR A 200 -0.61 -14.54 -2.59
C TYR A 200 0.73 -13.88 -2.90
N VAL A 201 1.02 -12.79 -2.22
CA VAL A 201 2.26 -12.04 -2.36
C VAL A 201 2.83 -11.75 -0.97
N SER A 202 4.14 -11.88 -0.84
CA SER A 202 4.88 -11.42 0.32
C SER A 202 5.95 -10.41 -0.08
N THR A 203 6.01 -9.30 0.64
CA THR A 203 7.19 -8.45 0.69
C THR A 203 7.96 -8.77 1.96
N TYR A 204 9.25 -9.00 1.83
CA TYR A 204 10.07 -9.43 2.96
C TYR A 204 11.41 -8.70 3.00
N LYS A 205 11.96 -8.54 4.21
CA LYS A 205 13.26 -7.91 4.39
C LYS A 205 14.38 -8.78 3.84
N ILE A 206 15.23 -8.19 3.00
CA ILE A 206 16.42 -8.79 2.42
C ILE A 206 17.57 -7.80 2.55
N ALA A 207 18.79 -8.26 2.42
CA ALA A 207 19.95 -7.38 2.36
C ALA A 207 20.25 -6.92 0.93
N ASN A 208 20.79 -5.73 0.81
CA ASN A 208 21.44 -5.22 -0.40
C ASN A 208 22.78 -4.56 -0.02
N ARG A 209 23.39 -3.80 -0.95
CA ARG A 209 24.65 -3.07 -0.67
C ARG A 209 24.54 -2.07 0.50
N ARG A 210 23.34 -1.54 0.77
CA ARG A 210 23.04 -0.60 1.87
C ARG A 210 22.42 -1.27 3.10
N HIS A 211 22.48 -2.57 3.21
CA HIS A 211 22.09 -3.47 4.29
C HIS A 211 20.62 -3.95 4.23
N ARG A 212 19.59 -3.09 4.38
CA ARG A 212 18.18 -3.52 4.39
C ARG A 212 17.45 -3.03 3.15
N ALA A 213 16.71 -3.93 2.52
CA ALA A 213 15.91 -3.71 1.33
C ALA A 213 14.70 -4.65 1.33
N THR A 214 13.85 -4.57 0.32
CA THR A 214 12.66 -5.41 0.19
C THR A 214 12.80 -6.37 -0.99
N GLY A 215 12.62 -7.65 -0.73
CA GLY A 215 12.41 -8.70 -1.73
C GLY A 215 10.93 -9.04 -1.90
N ILE A 216 10.63 -9.86 -2.90
CA ILE A 216 9.28 -10.34 -3.19
C ILE A 216 9.24 -11.85 -3.31
N ALA A 217 8.18 -12.47 -2.76
CA ALA A 217 7.82 -13.87 -3.01
C ALA A 217 6.34 -13.96 -3.38
N VAL A 218 5.98 -14.96 -4.17
CA VAL A 218 4.61 -15.18 -4.66
C VAL A 218 4.21 -16.64 -4.52
N SER A 219 2.91 -16.89 -4.37
CA SER A 219 2.33 -18.23 -4.25
C SER A 219 0.92 -18.26 -4.82
N GLU A 220 0.56 -19.32 -5.53
CA GLU A 220 -0.80 -19.53 -6.03
C GLU A 220 -1.74 -20.08 -4.95
N ASP A 221 -1.21 -20.82 -3.99
CA ASP A 221 -1.97 -21.51 -2.95
C ASP A 221 -1.73 -21.00 -1.52
N GLY A 222 -0.82 -20.04 -1.34
CA GLY A 222 -0.43 -19.51 -0.04
C GLY A 222 0.53 -20.41 0.76
N LEU A 223 0.88 -21.59 0.25
CA LEU A 223 1.70 -22.59 0.91
C LEU A 223 3.02 -22.86 0.20
N ASN A 224 3.00 -22.85 -1.12
CA ASN A 224 4.18 -23.08 -1.96
C ASN A 224 4.62 -21.78 -2.60
N TRP A 225 5.79 -21.29 -2.16
CA TRP A 225 6.28 -19.94 -2.49
C TRP A 225 7.47 -19.98 -3.42
N THR A 226 7.50 -19.02 -4.35
CA THR A 226 8.62 -18.79 -5.25
C THR A 226 9.07 -17.33 -5.21
N LYS A 227 10.33 -17.09 -5.53
CA LYS A 227 10.90 -15.75 -5.65
C LYS A 227 11.03 -15.42 -7.13
N PRO A 228 10.18 -14.53 -7.69
CA PRO A 228 10.22 -14.22 -9.13
C PRO A 228 11.44 -13.40 -9.52
N VAL A 229 12.11 -12.78 -8.53
CA VAL A 229 13.32 -11.98 -8.69
C VAL A 229 14.34 -12.39 -7.66
N GLU A 230 15.56 -12.68 -8.09
CA GLU A 230 16.70 -12.83 -7.19
C GLU A 230 17.18 -11.44 -6.75
N GLY A 231 17.20 -11.21 -5.43
CA GLY A 231 17.61 -9.96 -4.83
C GLY A 231 16.45 -8.98 -4.54
N PRO A 232 16.77 -7.73 -4.23
CA PRO A 232 15.78 -6.74 -3.84
C PRO A 232 15.02 -6.17 -5.04
N VAL A 233 13.71 -5.94 -4.85
CA VAL A 233 12.86 -5.19 -5.78
C VAL A 233 12.72 -3.73 -5.38
N PHE A 234 13.00 -3.39 -4.09
CA PHE A 234 12.94 -2.03 -3.59
C PHE A 234 14.01 -1.79 -2.52
N GLY A 235 14.64 -0.64 -2.52
CA GLY A 235 15.66 -0.23 -1.57
C GLY A 235 15.86 1.28 -1.53
N ALA A 236 16.70 1.75 -0.60
CA ALA A 236 17.17 3.13 -0.61
C ALA A 236 18.03 3.36 -1.86
N ASP A 237 17.88 4.55 -2.45
CA ASP A 237 18.60 5.00 -3.65
C ASP A 237 19.48 6.23 -3.35
N ASP A 238 20.08 6.82 -4.39
CA ASP A 238 21.03 7.93 -4.24
C ASP A 238 20.36 9.29 -3.93
N LEU A 239 19.01 9.35 -3.94
CA LEU A 239 18.24 10.51 -3.49
C LEU A 239 17.86 10.42 -2.00
N ASP A 240 18.02 9.26 -1.38
CA ASP A 240 17.84 9.12 0.06
C ASP A 240 19.10 9.63 0.79
N PRO A 241 18.96 10.15 2.02
CA PRO A 241 20.11 10.40 2.89
C PRO A 241 21.01 9.17 3.01
N ASP A 242 22.31 9.38 3.16
CA ASP A 242 23.26 8.30 3.42
C ASP A 242 22.81 7.46 4.61
N ALA A 243 23.15 6.19 4.62
CA ALA A 243 22.70 5.22 5.62
C ALA A 243 21.18 4.96 5.70
N SER A 244 20.35 5.51 4.81
CA SER A 244 18.95 5.14 4.74
C SER A 244 18.79 3.67 4.32
N GLN A 245 17.91 2.96 5.03
CA GLN A 245 17.65 1.54 4.82
C GLN A 245 16.13 1.31 4.79
N VAL A 246 15.67 0.31 4.07
CA VAL A 246 14.25 -0.09 4.09
C VAL A 246 14.06 -1.15 5.16
N TYR A 247 13.46 -0.77 6.28
CA TYR A 247 13.24 -1.69 7.40
C TYR A 247 12.16 -2.74 7.07
N GLY A 248 11.10 -2.32 6.39
CA GLY A 248 10.03 -3.15 5.88
C GLY A 248 9.17 -2.36 4.89
N MET A 249 8.32 -3.03 4.15
CA MET A 249 7.44 -2.38 3.17
C MET A 249 6.12 -3.16 3.05
N PRO A 250 5.11 -2.82 3.86
CA PRO A 250 3.75 -3.26 3.58
C PRO A 250 3.29 -2.79 2.20
N VAL A 251 2.61 -3.67 1.50
CA VAL A 251 2.07 -3.41 0.16
C VAL A 251 0.62 -3.85 0.12
N PHE A 252 -0.21 -3.08 -0.54
CA PHE A 252 -1.61 -3.41 -0.77
C PHE A 252 -2.04 -3.05 -2.19
N PRO A 253 -2.94 -3.84 -2.81
CA PRO A 253 -3.54 -3.51 -4.09
C PRO A 253 -4.47 -2.30 -3.93
N TYR A 254 -4.44 -1.36 -4.88
CA TYR A 254 -5.27 -0.17 -4.85
C TYR A 254 -5.55 0.34 -6.26
N GLN A 255 -6.83 0.35 -6.68
CA GLN A 255 -7.29 0.91 -7.95
C GLN A 255 -6.46 0.45 -9.17
N GLY A 256 -6.22 -0.88 -9.26
CA GLY A 256 -5.50 -1.50 -10.38
C GLY A 256 -3.98 -1.46 -10.29
N MET A 257 -3.43 -0.81 -9.29
CA MET A 257 -1.99 -0.75 -9.00
C MET A 257 -1.68 -1.27 -7.59
N TYR A 258 -0.45 -1.20 -7.17
CA TYR A 258 0.01 -1.53 -5.83
C TYR A 258 0.60 -0.30 -5.17
N VAL A 259 0.17 -0.02 -3.94
CA VAL A 259 0.73 1.02 -3.09
C VAL A 259 1.58 0.37 -2.01
N GLY A 260 2.77 0.89 -1.78
CA GLY A 260 3.68 0.44 -0.75
C GLY A 260 3.97 1.54 0.27
N LEU A 261 4.14 1.15 1.50
CA LEU A 261 4.49 2.01 2.63
C LEU A 261 5.87 1.63 3.18
N PRO A 262 6.96 1.99 2.49
CA PRO A 262 8.29 1.66 2.98
C PRO A 262 8.58 2.37 4.30
N TRP A 263 9.05 1.63 5.29
CA TRP A 263 9.55 2.12 6.55
C TRP A 263 11.02 2.44 6.38
N ILE A 264 11.34 3.74 6.32
CA ILE A 264 12.70 4.21 6.08
C ILE A 264 13.40 4.40 7.42
N TYR A 265 14.39 3.56 7.65
CA TYR A 265 15.25 3.64 8.82
C TYR A 265 16.46 4.50 8.50
N HIS A 266 16.59 5.62 9.18
CA HIS A 266 17.73 6.53 9.12
C HIS A 266 18.82 6.04 10.08
N ALA A 267 19.56 5.02 9.65
CA ALA A 267 20.46 4.28 10.51
C ALA A 267 21.73 5.07 10.90
N ARG A 268 22.24 4.82 12.10
CA ARG A 268 23.54 5.35 12.55
C ARG A 268 24.71 4.65 11.87
N TRP A 269 24.52 3.40 11.47
CA TRP A 269 25.55 2.55 10.92
C TRP A 269 25.18 2.07 9.52
N MET A 270 26.09 2.30 8.56
CA MET A 270 26.03 1.63 7.29
C MET A 270 26.89 0.36 7.35
N LYS A 271 26.33 -0.73 6.81
CA LYS A 271 27.04 -1.97 6.63
C LYS A 271 27.35 -2.12 5.15
N TYR A 272 28.59 -1.80 4.78
CA TYR A 272 29.08 -2.06 3.43
C TYR A 272 29.41 -3.55 3.24
N GLY A 273 28.99 -4.11 2.15
CA GLY A 273 29.32 -5.45 1.70
C GLY A 273 28.24 -5.93 0.75
N ALA A 274 28.65 -6.39 -0.43
CA ALA A 274 27.75 -7.15 -1.28
C ALA A 274 27.21 -8.33 -0.49
N TYR A 275 26.05 -8.83 -0.90
CA TYR A 275 25.40 -10.01 -0.32
C TYR A 275 26.39 -11.19 -0.13
N ASP A 276 27.42 -11.23 -0.94
CA ASP A 276 28.46 -12.26 -1.06
C ASP A 276 29.82 -11.85 -0.50
N SER A 277 29.98 -10.65 0.05
CA SER A 277 31.28 -10.22 0.60
C SER A 277 31.47 -10.66 2.05
N PRO A 278 32.56 -11.38 2.37
CA PRO A 278 32.89 -11.78 3.74
C PRO A 278 33.32 -10.60 4.63
N LYS A 279 33.64 -9.45 4.06
CA LYS A 279 34.04 -8.24 4.82
C LYS A 279 32.84 -7.33 5.00
N LYS A 280 32.27 -7.39 6.20
CA LYS A 280 31.27 -6.42 6.66
C LYS A 280 32.00 -5.19 7.18
N MET A 281 32.00 -4.10 6.42
CA MET A 281 32.47 -2.82 6.93
C MET A 281 31.31 -2.05 7.56
N TYR A 282 31.54 -1.53 8.75
CA TYR A 282 30.58 -0.66 9.45
C TYR A 282 31.19 0.74 9.45
N GLU A 283 30.46 1.69 8.90
CA GLU A 283 30.85 3.09 8.96
C GLU A 283 29.80 3.86 9.77
N ALA A 284 30.25 4.60 10.78
CA ALA A 284 29.38 5.42 11.59
C ALA A 284 28.95 6.65 10.81
N GLN A 285 27.64 6.90 10.80
CA GLN A 285 27.07 8.13 10.26
C GLN A 285 26.83 9.09 11.42
N GLU A 286 27.75 10.05 11.60
CA GLU A 286 27.58 11.09 12.61
C GLU A 286 26.30 11.89 12.34
N GLY A 287 25.52 12.16 13.41
CA GLY A 287 24.29 12.94 13.33
C GLY A 287 23.08 12.18 12.79
N SER A 288 23.19 10.89 12.48
CA SER A 288 22.01 10.10 12.09
C SER A 288 21.00 10.02 13.26
N PRO A 289 19.72 10.27 13.00
CA PRO A 289 18.69 10.31 14.05
C PRO A 289 18.29 8.92 14.58
N CYS A 290 18.65 7.83 13.91
CA CYS A 290 18.21 6.45 14.21
C CYS A 290 16.68 6.27 14.23
N THR A 291 15.95 7.12 13.53
CA THR A 291 14.49 7.13 13.47
C THR A 291 13.98 6.25 12.32
N VAL A 292 12.69 5.88 12.41
CA VAL A 292 11.99 5.19 11.31
C VAL A 292 10.74 5.97 10.95
N ASP A 293 10.66 6.48 9.72
CA ASP A 293 9.46 7.10 9.16
C ASP A 293 8.83 6.25 8.05
N VAL A 294 7.65 6.66 7.58
CA VAL A 294 6.91 5.96 6.52
C VAL A 294 6.83 6.84 5.28
N GLN A 295 7.31 6.32 4.16
CA GLN A 295 7.19 6.99 2.87
C GLN A 295 6.13 6.35 1.98
N LEU A 296 5.87 6.93 0.82
CA LEU A 296 4.93 6.45 -0.20
C LEU A 296 5.69 5.94 -1.42
N THR A 297 5.30 4.75 -1.88
CA THR A 297 5.76 4.19 -3.16
C THR A 297 4.59 3.51 -3.88
N TRP A 298 4.71 3.31 -5.20
CA TRP A 298 3.69 2.62 -5.99
C TRP A 298 4.32 1.85 -7.14
N SER A 299 3.61 0.81 -7.58
CA SER A 299 4.03 -0.08 -8.65
C SER A 299 2.85 -0.59 -9.46
N TRP A 300 3.05 -0.83 -10.75
CA TRP A 300 2.08 -1.50 -11.61
C TRP A 300 2.29 -3.02 -11.69
N ASN A 301 3.46 -3.51 -11.29
CA ASN A 301 3.86 -4.92 -11.47
C ASN A 301 4.55 -5.56 -10.25
N LEU A 302 4.70 -4.87 -9.13
CA LEU A 302 5.39 -5.30 -7.91
C LEU A 302 6.92 -5.41 -8.03
N ILE A 303 7.48 -5.17 -9.19
CA ILE A 303 8.93 -5.28 -9.45
C ILE A 303 9.58 -3.90 -9.61
N GLN A 304 8.94 -3.06 -10.41
CA GLN A 304 9.39 -1.68 -10.65
C GLN A 304 8.58 -0.74 -9.78
N TRP A 305 9.25 0.02 -8.94
CA TRP A 305 8.65 0.89 -7.96
C TRP A 305 8.97 2.35 -8.24
N ASN A 306 7.95 3.19 -8.19
CA ASN A 306 8.07 4.63 -8.24
C ASN A 306 8.04 5.19 -6.82
N ARG A 307 8.69 6.34 -6.60
CA ARG A 307 8.72 7.05 -5.32
C ARG A 307 8.41 8.53 -5.52
N THR A 308 7.96 9.19 -4.46
CA THR A 308 7.82 10.65 -4.47
C THR A 308 9.18 11.31 -4.70
N PRO A 309 9.27 12.34 -5.57
CA PRO A 309 10.57 12.95 -5.91
C PRO A 309 11.34 13.48 -4.68
N GLU A 310 10.61 14.05 -3.74
CA GLU A 310 11.19 14.74 -2.58
C GLU A 310 11.52 13.82 -1.40
N ARG A 311 11.18 12.52 -1.46
CA ARG A 311 11.39 11.54 -0.38
C ARG A 311 10.79 11.97 0.97
N LYS A 312 9.79 12.84 0.96
CA LYS A 312 9.10 13.29 2.18
C LYS A 312 8.32 12.13 2.82
N PRO A 313 8.24 12.10 4.15
CA PRO A 313 7.39 11.13 4.83
C PRO A 313 5.93 11.24 4.40
N PHE A 314 5.30 10.11 4.15
CA PHE A 314 3.85 9.97 3.96
C PHE A 314 3.11 10.01 5.31
N ILE A 315 3.72 9.37 6.33
CA ILE A 315 3.34 9.54 7.73
C ILE A 315 4.59 10.05 8.47
N ALA A 316 4.58 11.31 8.84
CA ALA A 316 5.71 11.94 9.51
C ALA A 316 5.81 11.54 10.97
N LEU A 317 7.01 11.53 11.52
CA LEU A 317 7.24 11.40 12.97
C LEU A 317 6.60 12.55 13.74
N GLY A 318 6.27 12.30 15.00
CA GLY A 318 5.92 13.36 15.94
C GLY A 318 7.13 14.25 16.25
N LYS A 319 6.88 15.45 16.72
CA LYS A 319 7.95 16.29 17.28
C LYS A 319 8.29 15.78 18.69
N LYS A 320 9.58 15.62 19.01
CA LYS A 320 10.02 15.25 20.36
C LYS A 320 9.47 16.25 21.39
N PRO A 321 8.84 15.79 22.49
CA PRO A 321 8.79 14.43 23.03
C PRO A 321 7.47 13.66 22.73
N ALA A 322 6.85 13.85 21.56
CA ALA A 322 5.60 13.12 21.23
C ALA A 322 5.80 11.60 21.33
N TRP A 323 4.73 10.85 21.59
CA TRP A 323 4.73 9.41 21.78
C TRP A 323 5.25 8.60 20.56
N ASP A 324 5.25 9.21 19.37
CA ASP A 324 5.63 8.61 18.09
C ASP A 324 6.78 9.37 17.38
N TRP A 325 7.64 10.02 18.16
CA TRP A 325 8.74 10.81 17.60
C TRP A 325 9.92 9.97 17.12
N GLY A 326 10.07 8.75 17.63
CA GLY A 326 11.27 7.94 17.36
C GLY A 326 11.09 6.97 16.20
N MET A 327 10.01 6.22 16.18
CA MET A 327 9.73 5.21 15.14
C MET A 327 8.26 5.11 14.84
N ILE A 328 7.93 4.85 13.56
CA ILE A 328 6.59 4.54 13.08
C ILE A 328 6.64 3.30 12.19
N TYR A 329 5.70 2.36 12.40
CA TYR A 329 5.47 1.18 11.58
C TYR A 329 3.97 1.05 11.30
N THR A 330 3.57 0.65 10.09
CA THR A 330 2.15 0.63 9.71
C THR A 330 1.55 -0.76 9.74
N ALA A 331 0.23 -0.82 9.85
CA ALA A 331 -0.54 -1.98 9.45
C ALA A 331 -0.32 -2.31 7.96
N ARG A 332 -0.68 -3.54 7.59
CA ARG A 332 -0.54 -4.08 6.22
C ARG A 332 -1.19 -3.21 5.15
N ALA A 333 -2.37 -2.65 5.43
CA ALA A 333 -3.15 -1.84 4.51
C ALA A 333 -4.01 -0.84 5.29
N PRO A 334 -4.43 0.27 4.68
CA PRO A 334 -5.43 1.14 5.27
C PRO A 334 -6.82 0.47 5.25
N VAL A 335 -7.74 0.99 6.06
CA VAL A 335 -9.15 0.65 5.98
C VAL A 335 -9.97 1.89 5.59
N LEU A 336 -11.04 1.67 4.84
CA LEU A 336 -11.96 2.73 4.45
C LEU A 336 -12.97 2.98 5.58
N VAL A 337 -13.02 4.23 6.07
CA VAL A 337 -13.99 4.68 7.05
C VAL A 337 -14.68 5.94 6.50
N GLY A 338 -15.94 5.82 6.08
CA GLY A 338 -16.62 6.86 5.32
C GLY A 338 -15.89 7.14 3.99
N ASP A 339 -15.46 8.37 3.78
CA ASP A 339 -14.73 8.83 2.60
C ASP A 339 -13.22 9.01 2.85
N LYS A 340 -12.68 8.32 3.86
CA LYS A 340 -11.29 8.47 4.29
C LYS A 340 -10.60 7.12 4.44
N LEU A 341 -9.33 7.07 4.10
CA LEU A 341 -8.44 5.95 4.35
C LEU A 341 -7.77 6.13 5.71
N PHE A 342 -7.96 5.19 6.62
CA PHE A 342 -7.33 5.15 7.93
C PHE A 342 -6.10 4.23 7.88
N PHE A 343 -4.93 4.82 8.02
CA PHE A 343 -3.65 4.12 8.14
C PHE A 343 -3.31 3.95 9.62
N TYR A 344 -3.51 2.75 10.15
CA TYR A 344 -3.10 2.45 11.52
C TYR A 344 -1.59 2.29 11.58
N TYR A 345 -0.97 2.86 12.60
CA TYR A 345 0.47 2.76 12.80
C TYR A 345 0.82 2.60 14.28
N GLY A 346 1.83 1.80 14.55
CA GLY A 346 2.50 1.76 15.85
C GLY A 346 3.56 2.85 15.88
N GLY A 347 3.56 3.64 16.95
CA GLY A 347 4.56 4.66 17.19
C GLY A 347 5.31 4.38 18.49
N PHE A 348 6.56 4.84 18.57
CA PHE A 348 7.41 4.71 19.74
C PHE A 348 8.08 6.04 20.10
N ASP A 349 8.22 6.27 21.41
CA ASP A 349 8.85 7.46 21.97
C ASP A 349 10.38 7.36 22.08
N ARG A 350 10.99 6.38 21.42
CA ARG A 350 12.45 6.16 21.34
C ARG A 350 12.86 5.80 19.94
N VAL A 351 14.13 6.05 19.64
CA VAL A 351 14.74 5.67 18.38
C VAL A 351 15.10 4.17 18.36
N HIS A 352 15.39 3.64 17.18
CA HIS A 352 15.60 2.20 16.96
C HIS A 352 16.71 1.58 17.83
N ASP A 353 17.71 2.35 18.22
CA ASP A 353 18.85 1.86 19.00
C ASP A 353 18.70 2.11 20.53
N GLU A 354 17.58 2.64 20.98
CA GLU A 354 17.31 2.99 22.37
C GLU A 354 16.05 2.30 22.88
N TYR A 355 16.23 1.18 23.60
CA TYR A 355 15.10 0.39 24.10
C TYR A 355 14.78 0.63 25.60
N ALA A 356 15.69 1.28 26.34
CA ALA A 356 15.46 1.53 27.76
C ALA A 356 14.31 2.51 27.98
N GLY A 357 13.23 2.03 28.64
CA GLY A 357 12.04 2.83 28.93
C GLY A 357 11.21 3.21 27.71
N VAL A 358 11.36 2.46 26.60
CA VAL A 358 10.55 2.66 25.40
C VAL A 358 9.07 2.45 25.68
N GLN A 359 8.24 3.34 25.13
CA GLN A 359 6.78 3.22 25.19
C GLN A 359 6.23 3.27 23.76
N GLY A 360 5.31 2.35 23.48
CA GLY A 360 4.60 2.26 22.21
C GLY A 360 3.11 2.41 22.35
N ALA A 361 2.46 2.81 21.29
CA ALA A 361 1.01 2.90 21.17
C ALA A 361 0.60 2.81 19.70
N ILE A 362 -0.69 2.67 19.41
CA ILE A 362 -1.20 2.66 18.03
C ILE A 362 -2.01 3.94 17.78
N GLY A 363 -1.69 4.61 16.67
CA GLY A 363 -2.42 5.77 16.18
C GLY A 363 -2.96 5.55 14.77
N ILE A 364 -3.60 6.59 14.27
CA ILE A 364 -4.17 6.66 12.92
C ILE A 364 -3.60 7.86 12.19
N ALA A 365 -3.21 7.66 10.93
CA ALA A 365 -3.04 8.72 9.98
C ALA A 365 -4.17 8.63 8.93
N ILE A 366 -4.74 9.76 8.57
CA ILE A 366 -5.97 9.83 7.77
C ILE A 366 -5.65 10.48 6.43
N LEU A 367 -6.09 9.85 5.35
CA LEU A 367 -6.01 10.40 4.01
C LEU A 367 -7.42 10.47 3.40
N ARG A 368 -7.68 11.49 2.62
CA ARG A 368 -8.84 11.52 1.72
C ARG A 368 -8.83 10.26 0.83
N LEU A 369 -10.00 9.70 0.54
CA LEU A 369 -10.11 8.61 -0.45
C LEU A 369 -9.38 9.02 -1.75
N ASP A 370 -8.53 8.15 -2.30
CA ASP A 370 -7.67 8.41 -3.47
C ASP A 370 -6.70 9.60 -3.33
N GLY A 371 -6.56 10.14 -2.13
CA GLY A 371 -5.88 11.42 -1.86
C GLY A 371 -4.35 11.38 -1.91
N PHE A 372 -3.73 10.32 -2.40
CA PHE A 372 -2.26 10.19 -2.46
C PHE A 372 -1.58 11.27 -3.30
N CYS A 373 -2.26 11.69 -4.36
CA CYS A 373 -1.75 12.69 -5.30
C CYS A 373 -2.91 13.44 -5.98
N SER A 374 -2.70 14.71 -6.30
CA SER A 374 -3.61 15.50 -7.12
C SER A 374 -2.91 16.19 -8.28
N MET A 375 -3.65 16.47 -9.34
CA MET A 375 -3.31 17.47 -10.33
C MET A 375 -3.96 18.78 -9.92
N SER A 376 -3.16 19.82 -9.63
CA SER A 376 -3.59 21.05 -8.97
C SER A 376 -3.42 22.26 -9.86
N ALA A 377 -4.44 23.11 -9.93
CA ALA A 377 -4.42 24.41 -10.58
C ALA A 377 -4.57 25.53 -9.55
N GLY A 378 -3.81 26.62 -9.72
CA GLY A 378 -3.97 27.87 -8.98
C GLY A 378 -5.01 28.79 -9.62
N ASP A 379 -4.74 30.10 -9.57
CA ASP A 379 -5.60 31.17 -10.10
C ASP A 379 -5.71 31.19 -11.64
N LYS A 380 -4.77 30.55 -12.32
CA LYS A 380 -4.79 30.35 -13.77
C LYS A 380 -5.35 28.98 -14.10
N GLU A 381 -6.08 28.90 -15.22
CA GLU A 381 -6.51 27.61 -15.74
C GLU A 381 -5.33 26.73 -16.13
N GLY A 382 -5.42 25.46 -15.76
CA GLY A 382 -4.60 24.39 -16.28
C GLY A 382 -5.48 23.27 -16.81
N TRP A 383 -4.92 22.38 -17.61
CA TRP A 383 -5.66 21.26 -18.16
C TRP A 383 -4.79 20.00 -18.25
N LEU A 384 -5.46 18.84 -18.28
CA LEU A 384 -4.86 17.56 -18.61
C LEU A 384 -5.76 16.77 -19.56
N ILE A 385 -5.16 15.91 -20.38
CA ILE A 385 -5.84 14.94 -21.25
C ILE A 385 -5.57 13.55 -20.73
N SER A 386 -6.63 12.77 -20.52
CA SER A 386 -6.54 11.37 -20.12
C SER A 386 -6.00 10.51 -21.26
N ARG A 387 -5.55 9.31 -20.93
CA ARG A 387 -5.38 8.27 -21.96
C ARG A 387 -6.72 7.87 -22.54
N ARG A 388 -6.67 7.19 -23.69
CA ARG A 388 -7.84 6.69 -24.42
C ARG A 388 -8.53 5.58 -23.66
N GLU A 389 -9.84 5.65 -23.62
CA GLU A 389 -10.70 4.63 -23.02
C GLU A 389 -12.02 4.50 -23.78
N VAL A 390 -12.59 3.31 -23.78
CA VAL A 390 -13.96 3.07 -24.25
C VAL A 390 -14.89 3.09 -23.04
N PHE A 391 -15.89 3.94 -23.08
CA PHE A 391 -16.95 3.98 -22.08
C PHE A 391 -18.28 4.39 -22.71
N GLY A 392 -19.36 3.75 -22.27
CA GLY A 392 -20.67 3.75 -22.93
C GLY A 392 -21.59 4.91 -22.53
N THR A 393 -21.24 5.72 -21.51
CA THR A 393 -22.08 6.85 -21.07
C THR A 393 -21.24 8.09 -20.83
N PRO A 394 -21.81 9.31 -21.02
CA PRO A 394 -21.13 10.56 -20.76
C PRO A 394 -21.10 10.91 -19.26
N ARG A 395 -20.87 9.91 -18.42
CA ARG A 395 -20.77 10.09 -16.98
C ARG A 395 -19.34 9.88 -16.52
N VAL A 396 -18.78 10.91 -15.91
CA VAL A 396 -17.43 10.87 -15.35
C VAL A 396 -17.49 11.24 -13.88
N THR A 397 -17.22 10.27 -13.03
CA THR A 397 -17.07 10.51 -11.60
C THR A 397 -15.68 11.06 -11.31
N ILE A 398 -15.59 12.08 -10.48
CA ILE A 398 -14.32 12.70 -10.08
C ILE A 398 -14.20 12.78 -8.56
N ASN A 399 -12.99 12.69 -8.09
CA ASN A 399 -12.60 13.10 -6.75
C ASN A 399 -11.88 14.44 -6.88
N ALA A 400 -12.53 15.52 -6.46
CA ALA A 400 -12.00 16.87 -6.63
C ALA A 400 -12.37 17.78 -5.47
N LYS A 401 -11.52 18.78 -5.24
CA LYS A 401 -11.75 19.87 -4.27
C LYS A 401 -11.48 21.20 -4.96
N CYS A 402 -12.47 22.08 -4.97
CA CYS A 402 -12.36 23.44 -5.51
C CYS A 402 -12.30 24.44 -4.38
N ALA A 403 -11.35 25.37 -4.42
CA ALA A 403 -11.33 26.55 -3.57
C ALA A 403 -12.46 27.54 -3.97
N PRO A 404 -12.77 28.57 -3.18
CA PRO A 404 -13.74 29.60 -3.55
C PRO A 404 -13.45 30.20 -4.94
N GLY A 405 -14.46 30.21 -5.82
CA GLY A 405 -14.32 30.66 -7.21
C GLY A 405 -13.67 29.64 -8.16
N GLY A 406 -13.24 28.48 -7.64
CA GLY A 406 -12.66 27.39 -8.41
C GLY A 406 -13.70 26.50 -9.07
N TYR A 407 -13.23 25.68 -10.02
CA TYR A 407 -14.05 24.74 -10.74
C TYR A 407 -13.22 23.64 -11.43
N VAL A 408 -13.90 22.55 -11.76
CA VAL A 408 -13.44 21.54 -12.71
C VAL A 408 -14.46 21.45 -13.84
N LEU A 409 -14.00 21.57 -15.08
CA LEU A 409 -14.75 21.33 -16.31
C LEU A 409 -14.16 20.13 -17.03
N ALA A 410 -14.90 19.53 -17.96
CA ALA A 410 -14.35 18.55 -18.86
C ALA A 410 -14.90 18.69 -20.28
N GLU A 411 -14.12 18.22 -21.25
CA GLU A 411 -14.47 17.99 -22.63
C GLU A 411 -14.25 16.52 -22.96
N LEU A 412 -15.07 15.96 -23.82
CA LEU A 412 -14.78 14.66 -24.39
C LEU A 412 -14.17 14.84 -25.78
N LEU A 413 -13.07 14.14 -26.00
CA LEU A 413 -12.33 14.19 -27.26
C LEU A 413 -12.45 12.86 -27.97
N SER A 414 -12.51 12.92 -29.30
CA SER A 414 -12.35 11.78 -30.18
C SER A 414 -10.92 11.25 -30.15
N ARG A 415 -10.69 10.14 -30.84
CA ARG A 415 -9.35 9.58 -31.06
C ARG A 415 -8.36 10.59 -31.65
N ASP A 416 -8.83 11.52 -32.49
CA ASP A 416 -8.04 12.52 -33.19
C ASP A 416 -8.06 13.89 -32.46
N ASP A 417 -8.31 13.91 -31.17
CA ASP A 417 -8.31 15.08 -30.30
C ASP A 417 -9.34 16.16 -30.64
N LYS A 418 -10.37 15.81 -31.43
CA LYS A 418 -11.48 16.71 -31.76
C LYS A 418 -12.54 16.62 -30.66
N VAL A 419 -13.01 17.77 -30.22
CA VAL A 419 -14.12 17.83 -29.24
C VAL A 419 -15.38 17.16 -29.84
N LEU A 420 -15.95 16.23 -29.10
CA LEU A 420 -17.18 15.57 -29.50
C LEU A 420 -18.37 16.53 -29.39
N THR A 421 -19.24 16.48 -30.40
CA THR A 421 -20.48 17.30 -30.41
C THR A 421 -21.33 17.00 -29.18
N GLY A 422 -21.75 18.05 -28.47
CA GLY A 422 -22.50 17.96 -27.24
C GLY A 422 -21.66 17.86 -25.95
N PHE A 423 -20.31 17.75 -26.07
CA PHE A 423 -19.40 17.50 -24.94
C PHE A 423 -18.24 18.50 -24.86
N SER A 424 -18.44 19.70 -25.32
CA SER A 424 -17.48 20.79 -25.18
C SER A 424 -17.49 21.40 -23.77
N ARG A 425 -16.46 22.24 -23.47
CA ARG A 425 -16.41 22.97 -22.20
C ARG A 425 -17.61 23.94 -22.01
N ALA A 426 -18.18 24.46 -23.09
CA ALA A 426 -19.35 25.36 -23.03
C ALA A 426 -20.65 24.62 -22.69
N GLU A 427 -20.69 23.33 -22.96
CA GLU A 427 -21.80 22.44 -22.65
C GLU A 427 -21.61 21.71 -21.31
N CYS A 428 -20.38 21.68 -20.78
CA CYS A 428 -20.08 21.10 -19.47
C CYS A 428 -20.65 21.96 -18.34
N ILE A 429 -21.30 21.33 -17.38
CA ILE A 429 -21.74 21.97 -16.14
C ILE A 429 -20.55 21.97 -15.18
N PRO A 430 -20.06 23.16 -14.75
CA PRO A 430 -18.89 23.23 -13.89
C PRO A 430 -19.10 22.52 -12.56
N PHE A 431 -18.22 21.57 -12.22
CA PHE A 431 -18.15 21.02 -10.87
C PHE A 431 -17.50 22.08 -9.94
N LYS A 432 -18.11 22.28 -8.77
CA LYS A 432 -17.66 23.20 -7.72
C LYS A 432 -17.80 22.51 -6.36
N GLY A 433 -17.00 22.95 -5.39
CA GLY A 433 -17.05 22.44 -4.03
C GLY A 433 -16.06 21.29 -3.79
N ASP A 434 -16.36 20.43 -2.83
CA ASP A 434 -15.51 19.33 -2.39
C ASP A 434 -16.30 18.02 -2.41
N SER A 435 -15.86 17.02 -3.18
CA SER A 435 -16.47 15.70 -3.20
C SER A 435 -15.47 14.64 -3.65
N VAL A 436 -15.50 13.50 -2.99
CA VAL A 436 -14.77 12.30 -3.42
C VAL A 436 -15.51 11.50 -4.50
N ARG A 437 -16.78 11.88 -4.78
CA ARG A 437 -17.67 11.25 -5.78
C ARG A 437 -18.46 12.32 -6.54
N GLY A 438 -17.83 13.43 -6.89
CA GLY A 438 -18.41 14.44 -7.76
C GLY A 438 -18.67 13.86 -9.15
N VAL A 439 -19.66 14.38 -9.86
CA VAL A 439 -20.00 13.92 -11.21
C VAL A 439 -19.86 15.09 -12.17
N ILE A 440 -19.03 14.94 -13.19
CA ILE A 440 -19.02 15.82 -14.35
C ILE A 440 -20.24 15.51 -15.20
N ARG A 441 -20.96 16.54 -15.62
CA ARG A 441 -22.16 16.47 -16.45
C ARG A 441 -22.07 17.47 -17.58
N TRP A 442 -22.69 17.12 -18.68
CA TRP A 442 -22.93 18.01 -19.82
C TRP A 442 -24.43 18.26 -19.97
N LYS A 443 -24.81 19.22 -20.79
CA LYS A 443 -26.21 19.46 -21.17
C LYS A 443 -26.79 18.28 -21.96
N THR A 444 -25.93 17.56 -22.68
CA THR A 444 -26.23 16.32 -23.37
C THR A 444 -26.02 15.15 -22.40
N GLU A 445 -27.03 14.34 -22.19
CA GLU A 445 -27.03 13.26 -21.19
C GLU A 445 -26.70 11.87 -21.75
N GLU A 446 -26.76 11.71 -23.09
CA GLU A 446 -26.56 10.42 -23.75
C GLU A 446 -25.56 10.52 -24.90
N PHE A 447 -24.87 9.43 -25.17
CA PHE A 447 -24.07 9.26 -26.38
C PHE A 447 -24.92 8.81 -27.55
N SER A 448 -24.56 9.24 -28.76
CA SER A 448 -24.99 8.53 -29.98
C SER A 448 -24.37 7.12 -29.99
N SER A 449 -24.96 6.19 -30.77
CA SER A 449 -24.43 4.82 -30.90
C SER A 449 -22.95 4.82 -31.29
N ALA A 450 -22.55 5.66 -32.25
CA ALA A 450 -21.17 5.78 -32.70
C ALA A 450 -20.21 6.33 -31.59
N GLN A 451 -20.72 7.24 -30.75
CA GLN A 451 -19.92 7.77 -29.62
C GLN A 451 -19.78 6.75 -28.49
N SER A 452 -20.77 5.89 -28.28
CA SER A 452 -20.76 4.89 -27.22
C SER A 452 -19.61 3.88 -27.40
N GLU A 453 -19.38 3.44 -28.63
CA GLU A 453 -18.41 2.40 -28.97
C GLU A 453 -17.01 2.93 -29.29
N ALA A 454 -16.85 4.22 -29.51
CA ALA A 454 -15.59 4.81 -29.92
C ALA A 454 -14.62 5.03 -28.74
N ASP A 455 -13.33 4.93 -29.01
CA ASP A 455 -12.27 5.41 -28.10
C ASP A 455 -12.43 6.92 -27.85
N LYS A 456 -12.36 7.30 -26.60
CA LYS A 456 -12.48 8.69 -26.15
C LYS A 456 -11.36 9.06 -25.20
N LYS A 457 -11.06 10.34 -25.14
CA LYS A 457 -10.20 10.95 -24.11
C LYS A 457 -11.03 12.00 -23.35
N ILE A 458 -10.64 12.29 -22.15
CA ILE A 458 -11.23 13.35 -21.33
C ILE A 458 -10.19 14.44 -21.15
N ARG A 459 -10.52 15.66 -21.56
CA ARG A 459 -9.74 16.85 -21.18
C ARG A 459 -10.39 17.46 -19.96
N PHE A 460 -9.71 17.41 -18.82
CA PHE A 460 -10.11 18.14 -17.62
C PHE A 460 -9.47 19.53 -17.62
N ILE A 461 -10.26 20.54 -17.25
CA ILE A 461 -9.85 21.94 -17.15
C ILE A 461 -10.11 22.38 -15.72
N LEU A 462 -9.09 22.84 -15.04
CA LEU A 462 -9.11 23.18 -13.62
C LEU A 462 -8.74 24.64 -13.40
N LYS A 463 -9.39 25.27 -12.42
CA LYS A 463 -8.97 26.56 -11.86
C LYS A 463 -9.24 26.57 -10.37
N ASN A 464 -8.27 26.98 -9.55
CA ASN A 464 -8.34 26.94 -8.09
C ASN A 464 -8.92 25.62 -7.59
N ALA A 465 -8.38 24.50 -8.07
CA ALA A 465 -8.93 23.18 -7.82
C ALA A 465 -7.84 22.10 -7.85
N ASP A 466 -8.11 21.04 -7.06
CA ASP A 466 -7.34 19.81 -7.01
C ASP A 466 -8.20 18.67 -7.57
N LEU A 467 -7.69 17.90 -8.51
CA LEU A 467 -8.28 16.69 -9.04
C LEU A 467 -7.43 15.50 -8.59
N TYR A 468 -8.01 14.62 -7.76
CA TYR A 468 -7.32 13.47 -7.15
C TYR A 468 -7.46 12.19 -7.97
N SER A 469 -8.65 11.96 -8.51
CA SER A 469 -8.94 10.79 -9.34
C SER A 469 -10.15 11.03 -10.23
N TYR A 470 -10.29 10.19 -11.27
CA TYR A 470 -11.49 10.16 -12.09
C TYR A 470 -11.86 8.73 -12.47
N LEU A 471 -13.12 8.52 -12.86
CA LEU A 471 -13.64 7.25 -13.37
C LEU A 471 -14.69 7.52 -14.44
N PRO A 472 -14.43 7.18 -15.72
CA PRO A 472 -15.45 7.19 -16.75
C PRO A 472 -16.28 5.89 -16.65
N SER A 473 -17.44 5.94 -16.02
CA SER A 473 -18.29 4.76 -15.81
C SER A 473 -19.70 5.13 -15.40
N ASP A 474 -20.64 4.30 -15.78
CA ASP A 474 -22.05 4.29 -15.38
C ASP A 474 -22.27 3.62 -14.02
N ILE A 475 -21.25 2.95 -13.49
CA ILE A 475 -21.38 2.26 -12.20
C ILE A 475 -21.55 3.30 -11.11
N ASP A 476 -22.67 3.22 -10.42
CA ASP A 476 -22.89 4.00 -9.20
C ASP A 476 -21.96 3.50 -8.10
N GLN A 477 -20.80 4.11 -7.99
CA GLN A 477 -19.82 3.80 -6.93
C GLN A 477 -20.21 4.33 -5.56
N SER A 478 -21.37 4.95 -5.41
CA SER A 478 -21.85 5.37 -4.09
C SER A 478 -22.09 4.18 -3.16
N LYS A 479 -22.26 2.98 -3.72
CA LYS A 479 -22.53 1.73 -2.98
C LYS A 479 -21.32 0.82 -2.80
N ASP A 480 -20.28 0.91 -3.66
CA ASP A 480 -19.22 -0.11 -3.73
C ASP A 480 -17.79 0.41 -3.57
N ALA A 481 -17.62 1.69 -3.32
CA ALA A 481 -16.32 2.35 -3.46
C ALA A 481 -15.21 1.94 -2.48
N GLY A 482 -15.49 1.10 -1.52
CA GLY A 482 -14.50 0.71 -0.51
C GLY A 482 -14.33 -0.78 -0.28
N THR A 483 -15.26 -1.59 -0.77
CA THR A 483 -15.34 -3.01 -0.38
C THR A 483 -14.67 -3.98 -1.35
N ILE A 484 -14.46 -3.58 -2.60
CA ILE A 484 -14.09 -4.54 -3.65
C ILE A 484 -12.67 -5.11 -3.50
N TRP A 485 -11.78 -4.42 -2.81
CA TRP A 485 -10.36 -4.79 -2.79
C TRP A 485 -9.69 -4.81 -1.41
N MET A 486 -10.36 -4.35 -0.35
CA MET A 486 -9.81 -4.39 1.01
C MET A 486 -10.44 -5.45 1.92
N ASP A 487 -11.64 -5.92 1.60
CA ASP A 487 -12.45 -6.78 2.47
C ASP A 487 -12.76 -8.17 1.85
N LYS A 488 -12.06 -8.58 0.78
CA LYS A 488 -12.16 -9.91 0.20
C LYS A 488 -10.86 -10.67 0.28
#